data_80911627c4c31a6d92491f537593d70d
#
_entry.id   80911627c4c31a6d92491f537593d70d
#
_cell.length_a   1.000
_cell.length_b   1.000
_cell.length_c   1.000
_cell.angle_alpha   90.00
_cell.angle_beta   90.00
_cell.angle_gamma   90.00
#
_symmetry.space_group_name_H-M   'P 1'
#
loop_
_entity.id
_entity.type
_entity.pdbx_description
1 polymer ?
#
loop_
_entity_poly.entity_id
_entity_poly.type
_entity_poly.pdbx_seq_one_letter_code
_entity_poly.pdbx_strand_id
1 'polypeptide(L)'
;MSEKPAALPHLKVLDLSRVLAGPWCTQMLADLGADVVKVERPGAGDDTRHWGPPFMKDAQGNDTAHASYYASCNRNKRSIAIDIANPEGQALIRQMALDSDILVENFKVGGLAHYGLDYASLKALNPRLIYCSVTGFGQDGPYAERAGYDLMVQAMSGMMSITGKAEGTPGGSPQRVGVALTDLFTGVYACSAILAAVEVRHRTGVGQHIDMSLLDVGMAILANQAAGFLNTGLNPIRQGNSHPSLVPYQEFATADGAMLLAVGNDGQFARFAEAAEQAQWASDPRFATNTDRVRHREDLIPLIELETRKRSTSQWVALLEHRAVPCGPINTVAQAFDDPQVQARELVVHQAVAPKVMAETGLTSIASVASPLRLQDTPPVLHRAPPALGEHTQEVLTQLGLQQDAIKRLRATGVVQ
;
A
#
# COMPACT_ATOMS: atom_id res chain seq x y z
N MET A 1 -4.53 0.66 -32.97
CA MET A 1 -5.15 1.57 -31.97
C MET A 1 -4.00 2.41 -31.43
N SER A 2 -4.09 3.76 -31.44
CA SER A 2 -3.05 4.60 -30.84
C SER A 2 -2.98 4.30 -29.33
N GLU A 3 -1.79 4.12 -28.79
CA GLU A 3 -1.61 4.00 -27.34
C GLU A 3 -2.20 5.26 -26.66
N LYS A 4 -3.00 5.03 -25.62
CA LYS A 4 -3.56 6.13 -24.85
C LYS A 4 -2.43 6.83 -24.08
N PRO A 5 -2.49 8.18 -23.95
CA PRO A 5 -1.45 8.91 -23.21
C PRO A 5 -1.47 8.54 -21.73
N ALA A 6 -0.32 8.57 -21.08
CA ALA A 6 -0.23 8.46 -19.62
C ALA A 6 -0.74 9.75 -18.95
N ALA A 7 -1.15 9.64 -17.66
CA ALA A 7 -1.66 10.79 -16.92
C ALA A 7 -0.56 11.80 -16.52
N LEU A 8 0.63 11.32 -16.17
CA LEU A 8 1.72 12.13 -15.59
C LEU A 8 3.05 12.02 -16.36
N PRO A 9 3.09 11.96 -17.71
CA PRO A 9 4.34 11.71 -18.46
C PRO A 9 5.33 12.86 -18.37
N HIS A 10 4.90 14.02 -17.88
CA HIS A 10 5.69 15.23 -17.74
C HIS A 10 6.39 15.37 -16.38
N LEU A 11 6.08 14.49 -15.42
CA LEU A 11 6.65 14.56 -14.08
C LEU A 11 7.89 13.67 -13.95
N LYS A 12 8.96 14.25 -13.39
CA LYS A 12 10.19 13.56 -13.03
C LYS A 12 10.29 13.43 -11.52
N VAL A 13 10.46 12.19 -11.05
CA VAL A 13 10.49 11.84 -9.63
C VAL A 13 11.85 11.26 -9.27
N LEU A 14 12.52 11.89 -8.31
CA LEU A 14 13.73 11.38 -7.68
C LEU A 14 13.34 10.63 -6.41
N ASP A 15 13.48 9.31 -6.41
CA ASP A 15 13.09 8.44 -5.33
C ASP A 15 14.32 8.02 -4.51
N LEU A 16 14.55 8.66 -3.36
CA LEU A 16 15.58 8.28 -2.39
C LEU A 16 15.03 7.37 -1.29
N SER A 17 13.73 7.02 -1.36
CA SER A 17 13.07 6.24 -0.32
C SER A 17 13.39 4.75 -0.40
N ARG A 18 13.22 4.05 0.72
CA ARG A 18 13.49 2.62 0.88
C ARG A 18 12.30 1.94 1.57
N VAL A 19 12.29 0.64 1.56
CA VAL A 19 11.33 -0.25 2.22
C VAL A 19 9.98 -0.23 1.53
N LEU A 20 8.93 0.44 2.06
CA LEU A 20 7.58 0.28 1.51
C LEU A 20 6.83 1.60 1.30
N ALA A 21 6.63 2.42 2.30
CA ALA A 21 5.74 3.58 2.23
C ALA A 21 6.12 4.57 1.10
N GLY A 22 7.37 5.03 1.06
CA GLY A 22 7.88 5.89 -0.01
C GLY A 22 7.90 5.17 -1.36
N PRO A 23 8.48 3.96 -1.48
CA PRO A 23 8.45 3.19 -2.72
C PRO A 23 7.05 2.89 -3.25
N TRP A 24 6.06 2.67 -2.39
CA TRP A 24 4.66 2.51 -2.80
C TRP A 24 4.09 3.79 -3.40
N CYS A 25 4.36 4.94 -2.78
CA CYS A 25 4.00 6.25 -3.32
C CYS A 25 4.60 6.46 -4.71
N THR A 26 5.91 6.26 -4.86
CA THR A 26 6.62 6.51 -6.11
C THR A 26 6.26 5.50 -7.20
N GLN A 27 5.89 4.24 -6.84
CA GLN A 27 5.31 3.29 -7.78
C GLN A 27 3.94 3.76 -8.30
N MET A 28 3.08 4.31 -7.44
CA MET A 28 1.79 4.85 -7.89
C MET A 28 1.98 6.00 -8.90
N LEU A 29 2.96 6.89 -8.67
CA LEU A 29 3.31 7.94 -9.63
C LEU A 29 3.87 7.35 -10.94
N ALA A 30 4.71 6.31 -10.85
CA ALA A 30 5.25 5.60 -12.00
C ALA A 30 4.15 4.89 -12.80
N ASP A 31 3.19 4.26 -12.14
CA ASP A 31 2.03 3.63 -12.78
C ASP A 31 1.17 4.66 -13.54
N LEU A 32 1.13 5.91 -13.06
CA LEU A 32 0.46 7.02 -13.74
C LEU A 32 1.31 7.64 -14.87
N GLY A 33 2.52 7.12 -15.10
CA GLY A 33 3.40 7.50 -16.21
C GLY A 33 4.50 8.49 -15.86
N ALA A 34 4.69 8.86 -14.59
CA ALA A 34 5.84 9.68 -14.18
C ALA A 34 7.16 8.93 -14.39
N ASP A 35 8.22 9.66 -14.78
CA ASP A 35 9.57 9.11 -14.88
C ASP A 35 10.21 9.06 -13.50
N VAL A 36 10.24 7.87 -12.90
CA VAL A 36 10.76 7.68 -11.54
C VAL A 36 12.14 7.06 -11.57
N VAL A 37 13.12 7.79 -11.03
CA VAL A 37 14.49 7.30 -10.84
C VAL A 37 14.72 7.01 -9.36
N LYS A 38 14.84 5.73 -9.03
CA LYS A 38 15.15 5.25 -7.68
C LYS A 38 16.67 5.22 -7.49
N VAL A 39 17.14 5.96 -6.47
CA VAL A 39 18.54 5.95 -6.05
C VAL A 39 18.74 4.91 -4.95
N GLU A 40 19.69 4.03 -5.17
CA GLU A 40 20.01 2.94 -4.26
C GLU A 40 21.49 2.93 -3.87
N ARG A 41 21.82 2.31 -2.74
CA ARG A 41 23.22 2.19 -2.32
C ARG A 41 23.95 1.16 -3.19
N PRO A 42 25.15 1.45 -3.70
CA PRO A 42 25.95 0.46 -4.42
C PRO A 42 26.16 -0.83 -3.60
N GLY A 43 26.13 -1.95 -4.27
CA GLY A 43 26.36 -3.29 -3.70
C GLY A 43 25.18 -3.88 -2.93
N ALA A 44 24.44 -3.07 -2.16
CA ALA A 44 23.34 -3.56 -1.31
C ALA A 44 21.95 -3.23 -1.84
N GLY A 45 21.76 -2.05 -2.42
CA GLY A 45 20.45 -1.57 -2.84
C GLY A 45 19.50 -1.24 -1.69
N ASP A 46 18.22 -1.32 -1.98
CA ASP A 46 17.13 -1.25 -1.00
C ASP A 46 17.14 -2.51 -0.13
N ASP A 47 16.93 -2.36 1.18
CA ASP A 47 16.92 -3.45 2.14
C ASP A 47 15.94 -4.57 1.74
N THR A 48 14.82 -4.21 1.11
CA THR A 48 13.78 -5.16 0.65
C THR A 48 14.23 -6.09 -0.47
N ARG A 49 15.36 -5.83 -1.13
CA ARG A 49 15.97 -6.77 -2.09
C ARG A 49 16.38 -8.08 -1.43
N HIS A 50 16.63 -8.04 -0.11
CA HIS A 50 17.11 -9.19 0.69
C HIS A 50 16.02 -9.74 1.64
N TRP A 51 14.81 -9.15 1.65
CA TRP A 51 13.75 -9.59 2.56
C TRP A 51 12.98 -10.79 1.98
N GLY A 52 13.54 -11.94 2.18
CA GLY A 52 12.97 -13.25 1.86
C GLY A 52 13.35 -14.30 2.89
N PRO A 53 12.75 -15.50 2.84
CA PRO A 53 11.71 -15.93 1.93
C PRO A 53 10.37 -15.16 2.11
N PRO A 54 9.50 -15.11 1.05
CA PRO A 54 9.66 -15.78 -0.24
C PRO A 54 10.55 -15.02 -1.22
N PHE A 55 11.40 -15.77 -1.92
CA PHE A 55 12.12 -15.28 -3.10
C PHE A 55 11.39 -15.69 -4.37
N MET A 56 11.62 -14.96 -5.47
CA MET A 56 11.11 -15.36 -6.76
C MET A 56 11.71 -16.70 -7.17
N LYS A 57 10.91 -17.53 -7.85
CA LYS A 57 11.34 -18.84 -8.33
C LYS A 57 11.86 -18.73 -9.76
N ASP A 58 12.97 -19.43 -10.05
CA ASP A 58 13.42 -19.65 -11.41
C ASP A 58 12.49 -20.62 -12.16
N ALA A 59 12.77 -20.89 -13.44
CA ALA A 59 12.00 -21.82 -14.26
C ALA A 59 12.00 -23.27 -13.75
N GLN A 60 12.94 -23.63 -12.88
CA GLN A 60 13.08 -24.93 -12.25
C GLN A 60 12.45 -25.00 -10.86
N GLY A 61 11.88 -23.86 -10.36
CA GLY A 61 11.25 -23.77 -9.06
C GLY A 61 12.21 -23.48 -7.90
N ASN A 62 13.49 -23.20 -8.15
CA ASN A 62 14.46 -22.85 -7.11
C ASN A 62 14.34 -21.37 -6.74
N ASP A 63 14.74 -21.03 -5.50
CA ASP A 63 14.83 -19.64 -5.07
C ASP A 63 15.90 -18.87 -5.84
N THR A 64 15.55 -17.71 -6.35
CA THR A 64 16.51 -16.73 -6.89
C THR A 64 17.01 -15.80 -5.77
N ALA A 65 17.93 -14.90 -6.08
CA ALA A 65 18.34 -13.83 -5.17
C ALA A 65 17.35 -12.64 -5.13
N HIS A 66 16.24 -12.69 -5.86
CA HIS A 66 15.29 -11.59 -5.98
C HIS A 66 14.10 -11.77 -5.03
N ALA A 67 14.01 -10.91 -4.02
CA ALA A 67 12.92 -10.93 -3.06
C ALA A 67 11.61 -10.42 -3.66
N SER A 68 10.51 -11.15 -3.43
CA SER A 68 9.17 -10.73 -3.85
C SER A 68 8.74 -9.41 -3.21
N TYR A 69 9.28 -9.07 -2.04
CA TYR A 69 8.98 -7.83 -1.35
C TYR A 69 9.40 -6.60 -2.17
N TYR A 70 10.65 -6.58 -2.68
CA TYR A 70 11.13 -5.50 -3.54
C TYR A 70 10.25 -5.32 -4.79
N ALA A 71 9.84 -6.42 -5.38
CA ALA A 71 9.01 -6.40 -6.58
C ALA A 71 7.63 -5.82 -6.36
N SER A 72 7.10 -5.90 -5.14
CA SER A 72 5.74 -5.44 -4.84
C SER A 72 5.55 -3.92 -4.98
N CYS A 73 6.63 -3.12 -4.88
CA CYS A 73 6.54 -1.65 -4.82
C CYS A 73 7.56 -0.90 -5.71
N ASN A 74 8.19 -1.57 -6.69
CA ASN A 74 9.23 -0.93 -7.50
C ASN A 74 9.08 -1.12 -9.02
N ARG A 75 7.91 -1.57 -9.52
CA ARG A 75 7.66 -1.61 -10.97
C ARG A 75 7.64 -0.22 -11.59
N ASN A 76 7.87 -0.15 -12.88
CA ASN A 76 7.90 1.07 -13.70
C ASN A 76 9.00 2.07 -13.34
N LYS A 77 9.88 1.77 -12.36
CA LYS A 77 10.99 2.63 -11.98
C LYS A 77 12.25 2.32 -12.76
N ARG A 78 13.14 3.31 -12.84
CA ARG A 78 14.54 3.15 -13.22
C ARG A 78 15.38 3.09 -11.94
N SER A 79 16.38 2.23 -11.86
CA SER A 79 17.29 2.13 -10.72
C SER A 79 18.67 2.67 -11.10
N ILE A 80 19.20 3.56 -10.26
CA ILE A 80 20.58 4.03 -10.29
C ILE A 80 21.23 3.74 -8.94
N ALA A 81 22.45 3.20 -8.95
CA ALA A 81 23.20 2.98 -7.71
C ALA A 81 24.21 4.09 -7.50
N ILE A 82 24.01 4.89 -6.43
CA ILE A 82 24.89 6.04 -6.04
C ILE A 82 25.19 5.97 -4.55
N ASP A 83 26.47 6.13 -4.19
CA ASP A 83 26.86 6.34 -2.80
C ASP A 83 26.63 7.77 -2.35
N ILE A 84 25.55 8.01 -1.60
CA ILE A 84 25.19 9.33 -1.08
C ILE A 84 26.11 9.83 0.05
N ALA A 85 26.92 8.96 0.64
CA ALA A 85 27.94 9.37 1.61
C ALA A 85 29.17 10.01 0.93
N ASN A 86 29.38 9.72 -0.35
CA ASN A 86 30.47 10.28 -1.13
C ASN A 86 30.12 11.67 -1.67
N PRO A 87 31.00 12.68 -1.55
CA PRO A 87 30.74 14.05 -2.06
C PRO A 87 30.41 14.11 -3.56
N GLU A 88 31.01 13.25 -4.40
CA GLU A 88 30.66 13.18 -5.82
C GLU A 88 29.26 12.60 -6.03
N GLY A 89 28.87 11.60 -5.23
CA GLY A 89 27.50 11.06 -5.23
C GLY A 89 26.46 12.10 -4.81
N GLN A 90 26.76 12.90 -3.78
CA GLN A 90 25.92 14.05 -3.38
C GLN A 90 25.77 15.08 -4.50
N ALA A 91 26.85 15.38 -5.22
CA ALA A 91 26.81 16.30 -6.35
C ALA A 91 25.91 15.79 -7.48
N LEU A 92 25.97 14.48 -7.78
CA LEU A 92 25.08 13.85 -8.76
C LEU A 92 23.61 13.96 -8.35
N ILE A 93 23.29 13.69 -7.09
CA ILE A 93 21.91 13.79 -6.60
C ILE A 93 21.40 15.24 -6.63
N ARG A 94 22.22 16.23 -6.25
CA ARG A 94 21.86 17.65 -6.39
C ARG A 94 21.59 18.02 -7.85
N GLN A 95 22.41 17.53 -8.77
CA GLN A 95 22.19 17.74 -10.21
C GLN A 95 20.88 17.10 -10.69
N MET A 96 20.57 15.85 -10.25
CA MET A 96 19.29 15.21 -10.54
C MET A 96 18.11 15.99 -9.96
N ALA A 97 18.23 16.52 -8.74
CA ALA A 97 17.18 17.30 -8.09
C ALA A 97 16.87 18.64 -8.80
N LEU A 98 17.84 19.24 -9.49
CA LEU A 98 17.62 20.43 -10.32
C LEU A 98 16.65 20.18 -11.47
N ASP A 99 16.67 18.96 -12.03
CA ASP A 99 15.83 18.56 -13.16
C ASP A 99 14.60 17.76 -12.74
N SER A 100 14.38 17.58 -11.44
CA SER A 100 13.27 16.83 -10.88
C SER A 100 12.11 17.73 -10.45
N ASP A 101 10.90 17.24 -10.61
CA ASP A 101 9.67 17.87 -10.12
C ASP A 101 9.37 17.51 -8.67
N ILE A 102 9.69 16.27 -8.30
CA ILE A 102 9.35 15.66 -7.02
C ILE A 102 10.58 14.91 -6.50
N LEU A 103 10.83 15.02 -5.20
CA LEU A 103 11.75 14.15 -4.47
C LEU A 103 11.00 13.49 -3.33
N VAL A 104 11.17 12.17 -3.18
CA VAL A 104 10.61 11.39 -2.06
C VAL A 104 11.74 10.72 -1.31
N GLU A 105 11.76 10.87 0.02
CA GLU A 105 12.76 10.25 0.90
C GLU A 105 12.13 9.75 2.19
N ASN A 106 12.81 8.82 2.89
CA ASN A 106 12.40 8.33 4.20
C ASN A 106 13.58 8.09 5.14
N PHE A 107 14.55 8.99 5.12
CA PHE A 107 15.66 9.00 6.08
C PHE A 107 15.19 9.52 7.44
N LYS A 108 16.02 9.29 8.46
CA LYS A 108 15.78 9.90 9.77
C LYS A 108 15.78 11.43 9.63
N VAL A 109 14.96 12.10 10.43
CA VAL A 109 14.89 13.56 10.48
C VAL A 109 16.31 14.14 10.63
N GLY A 110 16.64 15.12 9.77
CA GLY A 110 17.97 15.73 9.71
C GLY A 110 19.07 14.89 9.06
N GLY A 111 18.81 13.60 8.74
CA GLY A 111 19.85 12.71 8.19
C GLY A 111 20.41 13.15 6.83
N LEU A 112 19.59 13.71 5.97
CA LEU A 112 20.03 14.22 4.66
C LEU A 112 20.68 15.61 4.71
N ALA A 113 20.51 16.35 5.82
CA ALA A 113 21.12 17.67 6.00
C ALA A 113 22.67 17.61 5.99
N HIS A 114 23.25 16.53 6.55
CA HIS A 114 24.71 16.30 6.50
C HIS A 114 25.27 16.19 5.07
N TYR A 115 24.42 15.83 4.13
CA TYR A 115 24.77 15.65 2.71
C TYR A 115 24.36 16.84 1.84
N GLY A 116 23.69 17.86 2.41
CA GLY A 116 23.09 18.97 1.65
C GLY A 116 22.00 18.48 0.68
N LEU A 117 21.26 17.46 1.08
CA LEU A 117 20.18 16.83 0.31
C LEU A 117 18.82 16.95 1.00
N ASP A 118 18.74 17.71 2.08
CA ASP A 118 17.50 18.08 2.79
C ASP A 118 16.69 19.10 2.01
N TYR A 119 15.45 19.31 2.42
CA TYR A 119 14.54 20.25 1.77
C TYR A 119 15.10 21.67 1.65
N ALA A 120 15.69 22.21 2.74
CA ALA A 120 16.21 23.58 2.74
C ALA A 120 17.32 23.76 1.71
N SER A 121 18.25 22.81 1.64
CA SER A 121 19.37 22.82 0.69
C SER A 121 18.89 22.68 -0.75
N LEU A 122 17.98 21.75 -1.03
CA LEU A 122 17.51 21.50 -2.40
C LEU A 122 16.51 22.54 -2.88
N LYS A 123 15.70 23.14 -2.00
CA LYS A 123 14.82 24.26 -2.33
C LYS A 123 15.61 25.49 -2.80
N ALA A 124 16.77 25.73 -2.20
CA ALA A 124 17.66 26.84 -2.64
C ALA A 124 18.15 26.63 -4.07
N LEU A 125 18.33 25.38 -4.51
CA LEU A 125 18.75 25.05 -5.87
C LEU A 125 17.55 24.97 -6.84
N ASN A 126 16.44 24.38 -6.41
CA ASN A 126 15.21 24.23 -7.20
C ASN A 126 13.98 24.65 -6.38
N PRO A 127 13.59 25.94 -6.43
CA PRO A 127 12.41 26.44 -5.70
C PRO A 127 11.07 25.79 -6.13
N ARG A 128 11.07 25.09 -7.26
CA ARG A 128 9.89 24.39 -7.79
C ARG A 128 9.79 22.96 -7.28
N LEU A 129 10.81 22.44 -6.61
CA LEU A 129 10.85 21.07 -6.14
C LEU A 129 9.77 20.81 -5.08
N ILE A 130 8.97 19.78 -5.30
CA ILE A 130 8.08 19.20 -4.29
C ILE A 130 8.88 18.13 -3.56
N TYR A 131 9.09 18.33 -2.26
CA TYR A 131 9.91 17.46 -1.43
C TYR A 131 9.03 16.74 -0.41
N CYS A 132 8.95 15.41 -0.48
CA CYS A 132 8.13 14.60 0.44
C CYS A 132 9.03 13.77 1.36
N SER A 133 9.01 14.10 2.64
CA SER A 133 9.65 13.31 3.70
C SER A 133 8.64 12.36 4.32
N VAL A 134 8.93 11.07 4.28
CA VAL A 134 8.11 10.02 4.91
C VAL A 134 8.82 9.53 6.15
N THR A 135 8.24 9.75 7.34
CA THR A 135 8.86 9.40 8.62
C THR A 135 7.88 8.64 9.51
N GLY A 136 8.38 8.05 10.60
CA GLY A 136 7.51 7.36 11.56
C GLY A 136 6.58 8.29 12.32
N PHE A 137 7.06 9.51 12.67
CA PHE A 137 6.41 10.38 13.65
C PHE A 137 6.35 11.86 13.27
N GLY A 138 6.71 12.23 12.03
CA GLY A 138 6.77 13.62 11.57
C GLY A 138 8.14 14.27 11.77
N GLN A 139 8.27 15.48 11.25
CA GLN A 139 9.51 16.26 11.27
C GLN A 139 9.73 16.99 12.61
N ASP A 140 8.73 17.09 13.44
CA ASP A 140 8.76 17.76 14.73
C ASP A 140 8.10 16.93 15.85
N GLY A 141 8.01 17.51 17.06
CA GLY A 141 7.42 16.85 18.22
C GLY A 141 8.37 15.88 18.95
N PRO A 142 7.90 15.28 20.06
CA PRO A 142 8.77 14.54 20.98
C PRO A 142 9.32 13.22 20.39
N TYR A 143 8.81 12.76 19.27
CA TYR A 143 9.22 11.50 18.64
C TYR A 143 9.90 11.68 17.29
N ALA A 144 10.16 12.90 16.84
CA ALA A 144 10.73 13.18 15.52
C ALA A 144 12.03 12.39 15.22
N GLU A 145 12.90 12.23 16.22
CA GLU A 145 14.17 11.51 16.06
C GLU A 145 14.04 9.98 16.14
N ARG A 146 12.86 9.46 16.50
CA ARG A 146 12.65 8.02 16.65
C ARG A 146 12.47 7.35 15.29
N ALA A 147 13.08 6.18 15.14
CA ALA A 147 12.76 5.30 14.02
C ALA A 147 11.33 4.79 14.14
N GLY A 148 10.56 4.83 13.05
CA GLY A 148 9.21 4.30 12.96
C GLY A 148 9.15 3.19 11.91
N TYR A 149 8.50 2.07 12.28
CA TYR A 149 8.15 0.99 11.37
C TYR A 149 6.67 0.69 11.51
N ASP A 150 6.07 0.18 10.45
CA ASP A 150 4.64 -0.14 10.37
C ASP A 150 4.09 -0.83 11.63
N LEU A 151 4.72 -1.94 12.05
CA LEU A 151 4.25 -2.71 13.22
C LEU A 151 4.19 -1.88 14.50
N MET A 152 5.21 -1.05 14.74
CA MET A 152 5.25 -0.17 15.89
C MET A 152 4.17 0.91 15.80
N VAL A 153 3.96 1.47 14.62
CA VAL A 153 2.92 2.49 14.41
C VAL A 153 1.51 1.88 14.51
N GLN A 154 1.26 0.69 13.98
CA GLN A 154 -0.01 -0.01 14.22
C GLN A 154 -0.30 -0.19 15.72
N ALA A 155 0.72 -0.48 16.52
CA ALA A 155 0.57 -0.59 17.98
C ALA A 155 0.30 0.77 18.64
N MET A 156 1.09 1.79 18.29
CA MET A 156 1.03 3.11 18.93
C MET A 156 -0.18 3.94 18.52
N SER A 157 -0.70 3.77 17.30
CA SER A 157 -1.93 4.44 16.84
C SER A 157 -3.21 3.86 17.44
N GLY A 158 -3.12 2.72 18.15
CA GLY A 158 -4.30 2.05 18.72
C GLY A 158 -4.94 1.03 17.75
N MET A 159 -4.49 0.90 16.51
CA MET A 159 -5.05 -0.04 15.54
C MET A 159 -5.01 -1.49 16.04
N MET A 160 -3.92 -1.92 16.65
CA MET A 160 -3.83 -3.26 17.21
C MET A 160 -4.80 -3.49 18.37
N SER A 161 -5.17 -2.45 19.12
CA SER A 161 -6.11 -2.57 20.24
C SER A 161 -7.52 -2.98 19.80
N ILE A 162 -7.89 -2.65 18.55
CA ILE A 162 -9.20 -2.95 17.96
C ILE A 162 -9.15 -4.11 16.94
N THR A 163 -7.96 -4.65 16.65
CA THR A 163 -7.74 -5.74 15.69
C THR A 163 -7.41 -7.03 16.41
N GLY A 164 -8.05 -8.13 16.00
CA GLY A 164 -7.86 -9.46 16.58
C GLY A 164 -9.15 -10.07 17.10
N LYS A 165 -9.07 -11.25 17.72
CA LYS A 165 -10.23 -11.92 18.32
C LYS A 165 -10.91 -11.02 19.35
N ALA A 166 -12.23 -11.21 19.49
CA ALA A 166 -13.03 -10.45 20.43
C ALA A 166 -12.44 -10.46 21.84
N GLU A 167 -12.54 -9.33 22.54
CA GLU A 167 -12.04 -9.17 23.90
C GLU A 167 -12.76 -10.13 24.86
N GLY A 168 -12.02 -10.70 25.82
CA GLY A 168 -12.57 -11.68 26.77
C GLY A 168 -12.69 -13.11 26.21
N THR A 169 -12.42 -13.34 24.91
CA THR A 169 -12.44 -14.72 24.37
C THR A 169 -11.08 -15.42 24.56
N PRO A 170 -11.03 -16.76 24.68
CA PRO A 170 -9.78 -17.49 24.80
C PRO A 170 -8.83 -17.21 23.61
N GLY A 171 -7.60 -16.76 23.92
CA GLY A 171 -6.60 -16.35 22.92
C GLY A 171 -6.88 -15.00 22.28
N GLY A 172 -7.82 -14.21 22.79
CA GLY A 172 -8.08 -12.83 22.39
C GLY A 172 -6.96 -11.89 22.85
N SER A 173 -6.18 -11.34 21.89
CA SER A 173 -5.12 -10.36 22.16
C SER A 173 -5.05 -9.36 20.99
N PRO A 174 -4.46 -8.16 21.21
CA PRO A 174 -4.17 -7.23 20.13
C PRO A 174 -3.34 -7.90 19.03
N GLN A 175 -3.76 -7.72 17.79
CA GLN A 175 -3.11 -8.29 16.61
C GLN A 175 -2.84 -7.21 15.57
N ARG A 176 -1.75 -7.37 14.80
CA ARG A 176 -1.51 -6.53 13.65
C ARG A 176 -2.38 -6.96 12.47
N VAL A 177 -2.62 -6.05 11.54
CA VAL A 177 -3.13 -6.41 10.21
C VAL A 177 -2.06 -7.19 9.44
N GLY A 178 -2.47 -8.16 8.64
CA GLY A 178 -1.55 -9.09 7.94
C GLY A 178 -0.58 -8.42 6.96
N VAL A 179 -0.93 -7.27 6.41
CA VAL A 179 -0.06 -6.42 5.58
C VAL A 179 0.45 -5.22 6.38
N ALA A 180 1.50 -4.56 5.89
CA ALA A 180 2.03 -3.32 6.47
C ALA A 180 1.08 -2.14 6.16
N LEU A 181 -0.07 -2.11 6.85
CA LEU A 181 -1.20 -1.26 6.51
C LEU A 181 -0.88 0.23 6.62
N THR A 182 -0.17 0.65 7.67
CA THR A 182 0.21 2.06 7.85
C THR A 182 1.19 2.53 6.79
N ASP A 183 2.15 1.68 6.38
CA ASP A 183 3.05 1.99 5.26
C ASP A 183 2.29 2.18 3.94
N LEU A 184 1.39 1.25 3.60
CA LEU A 184 0.63 1.29 2.35
C LEU A 184 -0.25 2.55 2.29
N PHE A 185 -1.00 2.84 3.36
CA PHE A 185 -1.82 4.06 3.40
C PHE A 185 -0.97 5.34 3.42
N THR A 186 0.18 5.33 4.08
CA THR A 186 1.13 6.45 4.03
C THR A 186 1.60 6.71 2.60
N GLY A 187 1.90 5.67 1.83
CA GLY A 187 2.21 5.79 0.41
C GLY A 187 1.07 6.40 -0.41
N VAL A 188 -0.19 6.00 -0.15
CA VAL A 188 -1.39 6.56 -0.80
C VAL A 188 -1.58 8.04 -0.43
N TYR A 189 -1.50 8.39 0.86
CA TYR A 189 -1.61 9.77 1.33
C TYR A 189 -0.47 10.65 0.77
N ALA A 190 0.77 10.14 0.74
CA ALA A 190 1.91 10.84 0.16
C ALA A 190 1.69 11.13 -1.34
N CYS A 191 1.21 10.15 -2.11
CA CYS A 191 0.86 10.34 -3.51
C CYS A 191 -0.23 11.42 -3.66
N SER A 192 -1.28 11.39 -2.86
CA SER A 192 -2.35 12.40 -2.87
C SER A 192 -1.83 13.79 -2.54
N ALA A 193 -0.98 13.92 -1.51
CA ALA A 193 -0.37 15.20 -1.12
C ALA A 193 0.56 15.74 -2.21
N ILE A 194 1.34 14.87 -2.84
CA ILE A 194 2.21 15.24 -3.98
C ILE A 194 1.37 15.78 -5.15
N LEU A 195 0.28 15.10 -5.52
CA LEU A 195 -0.60 15.57 -6.61
C LEU A 195 -1.26 16.91 -6.28
N ALA A 196 -1.68 17.13 -5.03
CA ALA A 196 -2.15 18.43 -4.56
C ALA A 196 -1.05 19.50 -4.63
N ALA A 197 0.18 19.16 -4.26
CA ALA A 197 1.32 20.08 -4.35
C ALA A 197 1.69 20.39 -5.81
N VAL A 198 1.56 19.45 -6.73
CA VAL A 198 1.71 19.67 -8.19
C VAL A 198 0.70 20.71 -8.67
N GLU A 199 -0.57 20.58 -8.26
CA GLU A 199 -1.63 21.55 -8.62
C GLU A 199 -1.34 22.96 -8.03
N VAL A 200 -0.89 23.03 -6.78
CA VAL A 200 -0.46 24.32 -6.19
C VAL A 200 0.70 24.91 -6.97
N ARG A 201 1.70 24.10 -7.31
CA ARG A 201 2.86 24.54 -8.09
C ARG A 201 2.49 25.05 -9.48
N HIS A 202 1.50 24.44 -10.15
CA HIS A 202 1.00 24.95 -11.45
C HIS A 202 0.48 26.38 -11.33
N ARG A 203 -0.17 26.74 -10.22
CA ARG A 203 -0.73 28.08 -9.99
C ARG A 203 0.29 29.09 -9.46
N THR A 204 1.24 28.64 -8.62
CA THR A 204 2.17 29.54 -7.89
C THR A 204 3.57 29.58 -8.47
N GLY A 205 3.94 28.57 -9.24
CA GLY A 205 5.31 28.38 -9.72
C GLY A 205 6.27 27.81 -8.67
N VAL A 206 5.82 27.60 -7.41
CA VAL A 206 6.69 27.21 -6.28
C VAL A 206 6.30 25.82 -5.76
N GLY A 207 7.29 24.98 -5.49
CA GLY A 207 7.14 23.70 -4.79
C GLY A 207 7.02 23.87 -3.27
N GLN A 208 6.89 22.77 -2.56
CA GLN A 208 6.74 22.79 -1.10
C GLN A 208 7.29 21.52 -0.44
N HIS A 209 7.50 21.58 0.87
CA HIS A 209 7.78 20.41 1.70
C HIS A 209 6.46 19.73 2.10
N ILE A 210 6.45 18.42 2.03
CA ILE A 210 5.38 17.55 2.52
C ILE A 210 5.97 16.72 3.66
N ASP A 211 5.50 16.95 4.86
CA ASP A 211 5.79 16.11 6.03
C ASP A 211 4.73 15.02 6.13
N MET A 212 5.12 13.77 5.91
CA MET A 212 4.22 12.62 5.91
C MET A 212 4.61 11.65 7.03
N SER A 213 3.79 11.60 8.07
CA SER A 213 4.02 10.77 9.26
C SER A 213 3.19 9.48 9.19
N LEU A 214 3.83 8.33 9.42
CA LEU A 214 3.12 7.05 9.56
C LEU A 214 2.11 7.10 10.72
N LEU A 215 2.47 7.76 11.83
CA LEU A 215 1.57 7.86 12.99
C LEU A 215 0.32 8.67 12.67
N ASP A 216 0.45 9.81 11.98
CA ASP A 216 -0.69 10.64 11.61
C ASP A 216 -1.64 9.87 10.70
N VAL A 217 -1.08 9.15 9.73
CA VAL A 217 -1.85 8.26 8.85
C VAL A 217 -2.49 7.13 9.67
N GLY A 218 -1.75 6.49 10.57
CA GLY A 218 -2.26 5.46 11.48
C GLY A 218 -3.46 5.94 12.29
N MET A 219 -3.42 7.17 12.80
CA MET A 219 -4.54 7.81 13.50
C MET A 219 -5.71 8.12 12.56
N ALA A 220 -5.43 8.66 11.36
CA ALA A 220 -6.47 9.01 10.40
C ALA A 220 -7.29 7.80 9.93
N ILE A 221 -6.63 6.66 9.68
CA ILE A 221 -7.30 5.44 9.21
C ILE A 221 -8.07 4.67 10.29
N LEU A 222 -8.04 5.09 11.55
CA LEU A 222 -8.97 4.59 12.57
C LEU A 222 -10.41 5.03 12.29
N ALA A 223 -10.62 6.05 11.48
CA ALA A 223 -11.90 6.49 10.92
C ALA A 223 -13.02 6.59 11.98
N ASN A 224 -14.08 5.77 11.83
CA ASN A 224 -15.24 5.77 12.73
C ASN A 224 -14.89 5.36 14.17
N GLN A 225 -13.88 4.57 14.42
CA GLN A 225 -13.43 4.19 15.77
C GLN A 225 -12.84 5.41 16.50
N ALA A 226 -11.96 6.17 15.82
CA ALA A 226 -11.42 7.40 16.36
C ALA A 226 -12.53 8.46 16.57
N ALA A 227 -13.44 8.63 15.58
CA ALA A 227 -14.57 9.54 15.72
C ALA A 227 -15.48 9.15 16.88
N GLY A 228 -15.74 7.86 17.08
CA GLY A 228 -16.50 7.36 18.22
C GLY A 228 -15.86 7.76 19.54
N PHE A 229 -14.58 7.45 19.72
CA PHE A 229 -13.84 7.80 20.94
C PHE A 229 -13.82 9.31 21.20
N LEU A 230 -13.46 10.11 20.21
CA LEU A 230 -13.33 11.56 20.35
C LEU A 230 -14.64 12.26 20.74
N ASN A 231 -15.79 11.71 20.30
CA ASN A 231 -17.10 12.34 20.55
C ASN A 231 -17.85 11.75 21.76
N THR A 232 -17.45 10.56 22.24
CA THR A 232 -18.16 9.89 23.33
C THR A 232 -17.29 9.59 24.56
N GLY A 233 -15.97 9.60 24.41
CA GLY A 233 -15.02 9.13 25.42
C GLY A 233 -14.99 7.60 25.59
N LEU A 234 -15.80 6.85 24.84
CA LEU A 234 -15.85 5.40 24.95
C LEU A 234 -14.72 4.76 24.13
N ASN A 235 -13.82 4.07 24.84
CA ASN A 235 -12.72 3.37 24.17
C ASN A 235 -13.25 2.17 23.39
N PRO A 236 -12.95 2.06 22.07
CA PRO A 236 -13.39 0.91 21.29
C PRO A 236 -12.69 -0.37 21.74
N ILE A 237 -13.41 -1.49 21.67
CA ILE A 237 -12.92 -2.82 22.02
C ILE A 237 -12.80 -3.71 20.79
N ARG A 238 -11.98 -4.76 20.89
CA ARG A 238 -11.91 -5.78 19.83
C ARG A 238 -13.19 -6.60 19.78
N GLN A 239 -13.76 -6.72 18.58
CA GLN A 239 -14.98 -7.49 18.32
C GLN A 239 -14.78 -8.65 17.34
N GLY A 240 -13.52 -9.06 17.07
CA GLY A 240 -13.24 -10.05 16.03
C GLY A 240 -13.66 -9.55 14.64
N ASN A 241 -14.40 -10.37 13.93
CA ASN A 241 -14.95 -10.01 12.61
C ASN A 241 -16.31 -9.30 12.69
N SER A 242 -16.81 -8.98 13.90
CA SER A 242 -18.11 -8.34 14.08
C SER A 242 -18.01 -6.83 13.93
N HIS A 243 -18.98 -6.23 13.23
CA HIS A 243 -19.07 -4.77 13.14
C HIS A 243 -19.63 -4.18 14.45
N PRO A 244 -19.07 -3.07 14.97
CA PRO A 244 -19.54 -2.49 16.25
C PRO A 244 -20.99 -1.96 16.19
N SER A 245 -21.41 -1.43 15.03
CA SER A 245 -22.67 -0.68 14.90
C SER A 245 -23.67 -1.28 13.89
N LEU A 246 -23.38 -2.43 13.31
CA LEU A 246 -24.26 -3.15 12.36
C LEU A 246 -24.42 -4.61 12.76
N VAL A 247 -25.67 -5.12 12.74
CA VAL A 247 -25.98 -6.51 13.10
C VAL A 247 -27.12 -7.05 12.20
N PRO A 248 -26.94 -8.27 11.60
CA PRO A 248 -25.72 -9.07 11.55
C PRO A 248 -24.73 -8.52 10.53
N TYR A 249 -23.47 -8.36 10.93
CA TYR A 249 -22.38 -7.97 10.04
C TYR A 249 -21.09 -8.63 10.57
N GLN A 250 -20.88 -9.90 10.23
CA GLN A 250 -19.77 -10.71 10.74
C GLN A 250 -19.62 -12.04 9.98
N GLU A 251 -18.64 -12.81 10.41
CA GLU A 251 -18.47 -14.21 10.02
C GLU A 251 -19.49 -15.11 10.70
N PHE A 252 -20.04 -16.08 9.95
CA PHE A 252 -20.91 -17.16 10.43
C PHE A 252 -20.43 -18.50 9.91
N ALA A 253 -20.40 -19.49 10.80
CA ALA A 253 -20.12 -20.86 10.41
C ALA A 253 -21.26 -21.43 9.52
N THR A 254 -20.86 -22.17 8.50
CA THR A 254 -21.76 -22.91 7.61
C THR A 254 -21.59 -24.41 7.77
N ALA A 255 -22.27 -25.21 6.99
CA ALA A 255 -22.15 -26.68 7.07
C ALA A 255 -20.74 -27.21 6.68
N ASP A 256 -20.00 -26.46 5.86
CA ASP A 256 -18.70 -26.87 5.28
C ASP A 256 -17.57 -25.85 5.46
N GLY A 257 -17.82 -24.77 6.19
CA GLY A 257 -16.83 -23.73 6.40
C GLY A 257 -17.40 -22.50 7.08
N ALA A 258 -17.17 -21.31 6.49
CA ALA A 258 -17.69 -20.05 6.98
C ALA A 258 -18.00 -19.08 5.84
N MET A 259 -18.95 -18.16 6.08
CA MET A 259 -19.26 -17.05 5.20
C MET A 259 -19.24 -15.74 5.97
N LEU A 260 -18.95 -14.63 5.29
CA LEU A 260 -19.27 -13.31 5.77
C LEU A 260 -20.70 -12.94 5.36
N LEU A 261 -21.47 -12.43 6.31
CA LEU A 261 -22.79 -11.86 6.10
C LEU A 261 -22.73 -10.37 6.48
N ALA A 262 -23.11 -9.49 5.57
CA ALA A 262 -22.97 -8.04 5.74
C ALA A 262 -24.32 -7.32 5.53
N VAL A 263 -25.18 -7.36 6.54
CA VAL A 263 -26.48 -6.68 6.53
C VAL A 263 -26.30 -5.22 6.92
N GLY A 264 -26.46 -4.30 5.95
CA GLY A 264 -26.27 -2.87 6.16
C GLY A 264 -27.55 -2.08 6.47
N ASN A 265 -28.74 -2.67 6.33
CA ASN A 265 -30.03 -2.02 6.61
C ASN A 265 -31.16 -3.01 6.90
N ASP A 266 -32.30 -2.49 7.40
CA ASP A 266 -33.43 -3.33 7.84
C ASP A 266 -34.08 -4.10 6.68
N GLY A 267 -34.11 -3.55 5.46
CA GLY A 267 -34.62 -4.25 4.30
C GLY A 267 -33.75 -5.45 3.89
N GLN A 268 -32.41 -5.34 4.02
CA GLN A 268 -31.50 -6.48 3.82
C GLN A 268 -31.70 -7.53 4.94
N PHE A 269 -31.94 -7.09 6.17
CA PHE A 269 -32.24 -8.00 7.27
C PHE A 269 -33.52 -8.81 7.04
N ALA A 270 -34.59 -8.16 6.60
CA ALA A 270 -35.85 -8.85 6.26
C ALA A 270 -35.64 -9.91 5.17
N ARG A 271 -34.92 -9.58 4.10
CA ARG A 271 -34.60 -10.55 3.03
C ARG A 271 -33.71 -11.70 3.50
N PHE A 272 -32.76 -11.41 4.40
CA PHE A 272 -31.96 -12.46 5.05
C PHE A 272 -32.85 -13.39 5.92
N ALA A 273 -33.71 -12.80 6.74
CA ALA A 273 -34.64 -13.57 7.59
C ALA A 273 -35.56 -14.48 6.77
N GLU A 274 -36.09 -14.00 5.64
CA GLU A 274 -36.85 -14.82 4.70
C GLU A 274 -35.99 -15.96 4.10
N ALA A 275 -34.73 -15.66 3.70
CA ALA A 275 -33.82 -16.65 3.17
C ALA A 275 -33.46 -17.72 4.20
N ALA A 276 -33.40 -17.36 5.46
CA ALA A 276 -33.17 -18.23 6.60
C ALA A 276 -34.44 -18.99 7.06
N GLU A 277 -35.59 -18.77 6.38
CA GLU A 277 -36.88 -19.33 6.75
C GLU A 277 -37.36 -18.88 8.15
N GLN A 278 -36.96 -17.69 8.56
CA GLN A 278 -37.22 -17.07 9.85
C GLN A 278 -37.81 -15.63 9.68
N ALA A 279 -38.75 -15.49 8.75
CA ALA A 279 -39.32 -14.19 8.38
C ALA A 279 -39.83 -13.36 9.59
N GLN A 280 -40.25 -14.05 10.68
CA GLN A 280 -40.72 -13.41 11.91
C GLN A 280 -39.63 -12.56 12.61
N TRP A 281 -38.34 -12.80 12.36
CA TRP A 281 -37.30 -11.96 12.94
C TRP A 281 -37.42 -10.51 12.51
N ALA A 282 -37.88 -10.26 11.29
CA ALA A 282 -38.02 -8.89 10.77
C ALA A 282 -39.11 -8.06 11.48
N SER A 283 -40.07 -8.73 12.13
CA SER A 283 -41.16 -8.10 12.90
C SER A 283 -40.99 -8.23 14.42
N ASP A 284 -39.98 -8.95 14.89
CA ASP A 284 -39.67 -9.05 16.32
C ASP A 284 -39.16 -7.68 16.82
N PRO A 285 -39.77 -7.08 17.88
CA PRO A 285 -39.33 -5.78 18.40
C PRO A 285 -37.86 -5.74 18.82
N ARG A 286 -37.24 -6.87 19.15
CA ARG A 286 -35.81 -6.93 19.47
C ARG A 286 -34.92 -6.82 18.23
N PHE A 287 -35.44 -7.08 17.01
CA PHE A 287 -34.65 -7.23 15.80
C PHE A 287 -35.13 -6.36 14.63
N ALA A 288 -36.25 -5.68 14.76
CA ALA A 288 -36.89 -4.94 13.68
C ALA A 288 -36.01 -3.82 13.10
N THR A 289 -35.27 -3.11 13.95
CA THR A 289 -34.32 -2.08 13.52
C THR A 289 -32.88 -2.46 13.79
N ASN A 290 -31.94 -1.86 13.05
CA ASN A 290 -30.52 -2.10 13.30
C ASN A 290 -30.13 -1.70 14.75
N THR A 291 -30.66 -0.63 15.29
CA THR A 291 -30.39 -0.19 16.66
C THR A 291 -30.82 -1.27 17.66
N ASP A 292 -31.98 -1.87 17.47
CA ASP A 292 -32.48 -2.93 18.33
C ASP A 292 -31.63 -4.22 18.17
N ARG A 293 -31.26 -4.58 16.96
CA ARG A 293 -30.35 -5.72 16.71
C ARG A 293 -28.98 -5.53 17.34
N VAL A 294 -28.44 -4.32 17.35
CA VAL A 294 -27.18 -4.02 18.05
C VAL A 294 -27.32 -4.20 19.55
N ARG A 295 -28.44 -3.75 20.15
CA ARG A 295 -28.73 -3.91 21.58
C ARG A 295 -28.96 -5.37 21.98
N HIS A 296 -29.61 -6.15 21.09
CA HIS A 296 -29.96 -7.55 21.28
C HIS A 296 -29.06 -8.51 20.49
N ARG A 297 -27.80 -8.10 20.27
CA ARG A 297 -26.83 -8.89 19.50
C ARG A 297 -26.65 -10.30 20.08
N GLU A 298 -26.56 -10.40 21.40
CA GLU A 298 -26.34 -11.66 22.09
C GLU A 298 -27.53 -12.62 21.97
N ASP A 299 -28.74 -12.10 21.74
CA ASP A 299 -29.92 -12.91 21.46
C ASP A 299 -29.98 -13.36 19.99
N LEU A 300 -29.66 -12.47 19.06
CA LEU A 300 -29.86 -12.70 17.64
C LEU A 300 -28.76 -13.59 17.00
N ILE A 301 -27.49 -13.34 17.35
CA ILE A 301 -26.35 -14.03 16.69
C ILE A 301 -26.43 -15.56 16.86
N PRO A 302 -26.70 -16.12 18.06
CA PRO A 302 -26.84 -17.56 18.19
C PRO A 302 -27.98 -18.16 17.35
N LEU A 303 -29.09 -17.44 17.18
CA LEU A 303 -30.18 -17.87 16.33
C LEU A 303 -29.76 -17.96 14.86
N ILE A 304 -29.03 -16.95 14.40
CA ILE A 304 -28.48 -16.93 13.02
C ILE A 304 -27.51 -18.09 12.83
N GLU A 305 -26.62 -18.35 13.79
CA GLU A 305 -25.65 -19.44 13.70
C GLU A 305 -26.32 -20.83 13.57
N LEU A 306 -27.44 -21.04 14.23
CA LEU A 306 -28.21 -22.27 14.07
C LEU A 306 -28.71 -22.46 12.64
N GLU A 307 -29.14 -21.40 11.98
CA GLU A 307 -29.62 -21.44 10.60
C GLU A 307 -28.48 -21.55 9.59
N THR A 308 -27.39 -20.81 9.79
CA THR A 308 -26.28 -20.78 8.82
C THR A 308 -25.58 -22.13 8.69
N ARG A 309 -25.52 -22.92 9.76
CA ARG A 309 -24.96 -24.28 9.76
C ARG A 309 -25.76 -25.30 8.96
N LYS A 310 -26.99 -24.98 8.53
CA LYS A 310 -27.87 -25.94 7.80
C LYS A 310 -27.50 -26.06 6.32
N ARG A 311 -26.75 -25.11 5.75
CA ARG A 311 -26.39 -25.10 4.32
C ARG A 311 -24.89 -24.88 4.16
N SER A 312 -24.36 -25.29 3.00
CA SER A 312 -22.97 -25.01 2.64
C SER A 312 -22.74 -23.51 2.37
N THR A 313 -21.48 -23.08 2.41
CA THR A 313 -21.08 -21.70 2.06
C THR A 313 -21.59 -21.32 0.68
N SER A 314 -21.38 -22.17 -0.32
CA SER A 314 -21.82 -21.92 -1.70
C SER A 314 -23.34 -21.81 -1.83
N GLN A 315 -24.09 -22.64 -1.11
CA GLN A 315 -25.56 -22.57 -1.11
C GLN A 315 -26.06 -21.26 -0.49
N TRP A 316 -25.45 -20.81 0.62
CA TRP A 316 -25.81 -19.53 1.23
C TRP A 316 -25.49 -18.36 0.33
N VAL A 317 -24.29 -18.33 -0.25
CA VAL A 317 -23.86 -17.23 -1.13
C VAL A 317 -24.83 -17.12 -2.31
N ALA A 318 -25.10 -18.20 -3.04
CA ALA A 318 -26.04 -18.18 -4.16
C ALA A 318 -27.45 -17.72 -3.76
N LEU A 319 -27.95 -18.19 -2.60
CA LEU A 319 -29.28 -17.84 -2.10
C LEU A 319 -29.40 -16.35 -1.75
N LEU A 320 -28.37 -15.79 -1.10
CA LEU A 320 -28.36 -14.42 -0.58
C LEU A 320 -28.05 -13.40 -1.68
N GLU A 321 -27.16 -13.72 -2.62
CA GLU A 321 -26.90 -12.87 -3.79
C GLU A 321 -28.18 -12.65 -4.62
N HIS A 322 -28.94 -13.74 -4.87
CA HIS A 322 -30.21 -13.63 -5.58
C HIS A 322 -31.25 -12.72 -4.87
N ARG A 323 -31.11 -12.53 -3.57
CA ARG A 323 -31.94 -11.62 -2.75
C ARG A 323 -31.31 -10.28 -2.47
N ALA A 324 -30.20 -9.94 -3.11
CA ALA A 324 -29.45 -8.69 -2.88
C ALA A 324 -29.11 -8.47 -1.38
N VAL A 325 -28.66 -9.54 -0.71
CA VAL A 325 -28.09 -9.51 0.63
C VAL A 325 -26.58 -9.72 0.50
N PRO A 326 -25.74 -8.75 0.86
CA PRO A 326 -24.31 -8.89 0.73
C PRO A 326 -23.74 -10.00 1.60
N CYS A 327 -23.03 -10.93 0.98
CA CYS A 327 -22.35 -12.05 1.63
C CYS A 327 -21.19 -12.52 0.75
N GLY A 328 -20.35 -13.39 1.28
CA GLY A 328 -19.27 -13.99 0.50
C GLY A 328 -18.44 -14.98 1.30
N PRO A 329 -17.64 -15.81 0.61
CA PRO A 329 -16.70 -16.72 1.28
C PRO A 329 -15.52 -15.93 1.85
N ILE A 330 -14.79 -16.55 2.77
CA ILE A 330 -13.48 -16.08 3.23
C ILE A 330 -12.42 -16.81 2.41
N ASN A 331 -11.90 -16.11 1.40
CA ASN A 331 -10.94 -16.69 0.48
C ASN A 331 -9.51 -16.66 1.04
N THR A 332 -8.73 -17.69 0.73
CA THR A 332 -7.27 -17.61 0.74
C THR A 332 -6.79 -16.67 -0.38
N VAL A 333 -5.52 -16.24 -0.32
CA VAL A 333 -4.93 -15.40 -1.38
C VAL A 333 -5.00 -16.11 -2.75
N ALA A 334 -4.75 -17.41 -2.80
CA ALA A 334 -4.86 -18.20 -4.03
C ALA A 334 -6.29 -18.18 -4.58
N GLN A 335 -7.28 -18.49 -3.74
CA GLN A 335 -8.70 -18.45 -4.14
C GLN A 335 -9.15 -17.06 -4.58
N ALA A 336 -8.62 -15.99 -3.96
CA ALA A 336 -8.92 -14.63 -4.38
C ALA A 336 -8.40 -14.33 -5.79
N PHE A 337 -7.23 -14.85 -6.17
CA PHE A 337 -6.73 -14.71 -7.54
C PHE A 337 -7.47 -15.59 -8.56
N ASP A 338 -8.10 -16.68 -8.13
CA ASP A 338 -8.95 -17.53 -8.97
C ASP A 338 -10.40 -17.00 -9.10
N ASP A 339 -10.75 -15.95 -8.36
CA ASP A 339 -12.10 -15.36 -8.37
C ASP A 339 -12.45 -14.81 -9.76
N PRO A 340 -13.65 -15.12 -10.31
CA PRO A 340 -14.07 -14.68 -11.64
C PRO A 340 -14.04 -13.15 -11.83
N GLN A 341 -14.33 -12.37 -10.77
CA GLN A 341 -14.28 -10.91 -10.85
C GLN A 341 -12.83 -10.41 -10.91
N VAL A 342 -11.90 -11.04 -10.19
CA VAL A 342 -10.47 -10.73 -10.24
C VAL A 342 -9.90 -11.03 -11.62
N GLN A 343 -10.28 -12.17 -12.21
CA GLN A 343 -9.92 -12.56 -13.58
C GLN A 343 -10.51 -11.60 -14.63
N ALA A 344 -11.82 -11.32 -14.55
CA ALA A 344 -12.49 -10.40 -15.49
C ALA A 344 -11.95 -8.96 -15.43
N ARG A 345 -11.41 -8.55 -14.28
CA ARG A 345 -10.76 -7.24 -14.11
C ARG A 345 -9.26 -7.28 -14.46
N GLU A 346 -8.72 -8.41 -14.87
CA GLU A 346 -7.32 -8.54 -15.25
C GLU A 346 -6.37 -7.98 -14.18
N LEU A 347 -6.59 -8.40 -12.90
CA LEU A 347 -5.82 -7.89 -11.77
C LEU A 347 -4.43 -8.51 -11.65
N VAL A 348 -4.11 -9.54 -12.42
CA VAL A 348 -2.76 -10.09 -12.54
C VAL A 348 -2.16 -9.62 -13.87
N VAL A 349 -0.99 -8.97 -13.77
CA VAL A 349 -0.26 -8.48 -14.94
C VAL A 349 1.15 -9.05 -14.98
N HIS A 350 1.67 -9.29 -16.17
CA HIS A 350 3.01 -9.81 -16.39
C HIS A 350 3.86 -8.75 -17.08
N GLN A 351 5.00 -8.43 -16.53
CA GLN A 351 5.93 -7.45 -17.07
C GLN A 351 7.23 -8.16 -17.48
N ALA A 352 7.64 -7.98 -18.72
CA ALA A 352 8.91 -8.53 -19.22
C ALA A 352 10.08 -7.99 -18.38
N VAL A 353 10.97 -8.88 -17.98
CA VAL A 353 12.17 -8.48 -17.23
C VAL A 353 13.28 -8.01 -18.16
N ALA A 354 14.15 -7.16 -17.65
CA ALA A 354 15.35 -6.73 -18.37
C ALA A 354 16.31 -7.92 -18.61
N PRO A 355 17.14 -7.86 -19.67
CA PRO A 355 18.11 -8.91 -19.98
C PRO A 355 19.02 -9.30 -18.81
N LYS A 356 19.38 -8.34 -17.95
CA LYS A 356 20.18 -8.59 -16.75
C LYS A 356 19.44 -9.47 -15.74
N VAL A 357 18.17 -9.15 -15.45
CA VAL A 357 17.33 -9.96 -14.54
C VAL A 357 17.10 -11.35 -15.12
N MET A 358 16.85 -11.44 -16.44
CA MET A 358 16.70 -12.72 -17.14
C MET A 358 17.96 -13.57 -17.02
N ALA A 359 19.14 -12.99 -17.19
CA ALA A 359 20.41 -13.70 -17.07
C ALA A 359 20.67 -14.20 -15.64
N GLU A 360 20.24 -13.43 -14.64
CA GLU A 360 20.46 -13.77 -13.20
C GLU A 360 19.43 -14.79 -12.67
N THR A 361 18.21 -14.80 -13.23
CA THR A 361 17.08 -15.57 -12.67
C THR A 361 16.50 -16.62 -13.60
N GLY A 362 16.76 -16.54 -14.89
CA GLY A 362 16.06 -17.35 -15.91
C GLY A 362 14.59 -16.95 -16.13
N LEU A 363 14.08 -15.95 -15.44
CA LEU A 363 12.71 -15.44 -15.62
C LEU A 363 12.60 -14.58 -16.86
N THR A 364 11.51 -14.74 -17.61
CA THR A 364 11.19 -13.89 -18.76
C THR A 364 10.22 -12.76 -18.39
N SER A 365 9.44 -12.93 -17.33
CA SER A 365 8.52 -11.94 -16.81
C SER A 365 8.33 -12.06 -15.29
N ILE A 366 7.87 -10.97 -14.66
CA ILE A 366 7.44 -10.94 -13.27
C ILE A 366 5.94 -10.62 -13.23
N ALA A 367 5.19 -11.42 -12.46
CA ALA A 367 3.79 -11.17 -12.18
C ALA A 367 3.63 -10.13 -11.07
N SER A 368 2.67 -9.23 -11.21
CA SER A 368 2.31 -8.27 -10.17
C SER A 368 0.80 -7.99 -10.19
N VAL A 369 0.29 -7.40 -9.10
CA VAL A 369 -1.09 -6.94 -9.06
C VAL A 369 -1.19 -5.63 -9.84
N ALA A 370 -2.14 -5.54 -10.77
CA ALA A 370 -2.39 -4.33 -11.54
C ALA A 370 -2.69 -3.13 -10.64
N SER A 371 -2.39 -1.92 -11.11
CA SER A 371 -2.81 -0.71 -10.42
C SER A 371 -4.34 -0.68 -10.28
N PRO A 372 -4.88 -0.37 -9.08
CA PRO A 372 -6.33 -0.23 -8.90
C PRO A 372 -6.90 1.04 -9.53
N LEU A 373 -6.04 1.97 -9.94
CA LEU A 373 -6.43 3.20 -10.61
C LEU A 373 -6.93 2.89 -12.03
N ARG A 374 -8.19 3.23 -12.34
CA ARG A 374 -8.84 2.92 -13.61
C ARG A 374 -9.27 4.21 -14.32
N LEU A 375 -8.30 4.97 -14.82
CA LEU A 375 -8.56 6.15 -15.63
C LEU A 375 -8.88 5.72 -17.07
N GLN A 376 -10.06 6.09 -17.58
CA GLN A 376 -10.51 5.60 -18.88
C GLN A 376 -9.69 6.13 -20.05
N ASP A 377 -9.29 7.39 -20.01
CA ASP A 377 -8.59 8.06 -21.11
C ASP A 377 -7.08 8.10 -20.94
N THR A 378 -6.60 8.00 -19.70
CA THR A 378 -5.18 7.98 -19.32
C THR A 378 -4.89 6.81 -18.38
N PRO A 379 -5.06 5.55 -18.84
CA PRO A 379 -4.93 4.39 -17.99
C PRO A 379 -3.49 4.28 -17.41
N PRO A 380 -3.34 3.63 -16.25
CA PRO A 380 -2.02 3.30 -15.73
C PRO A 380 -1.19 2.53 -16.75
N VAL A 381 0.10 2.81 -16.77
CA VAL A 381 1.06 2.17 -17.67
C VAL A 381 1.79 1.03 -16.96
N LEU A 382 2.19 0.01 -17.71
CA LEU A 382 2.92 -1.15 -17.21
C LEU A 382 4.14 -1.41 -18.12
N HIS A 383 5.08 -0.46 -18.08
CA HIS A 383 6.21 -0.46 -19.01
C HIS A 383 7.38 -1.35 -18.59
N ARG A 384 7.67 -1.39 -17.28
CA ARG A 384 8.88 -2.04 -16.77
C ARG A 384 8.59 -2.92 -15.58
N ALA A 385 9.18 -4.10 -15.57
CA ALA A 385 9.31 -4.90 -14.35
C ALA A 385 10.17 -4.15 -13.32
N PRO A 386 10.10 -4.53 -12.02
CA PRO A 386 11.01 -4.00 -11.02
C PRO A 386 12.46 -4.14 -11.46
N PRO A 387 13.28 -3.07 -11.41
CA PRO A 387 14.61 -3.06 -11.97
C PRO A 387 15.62 -3.84 -11.13
N ALA A 388 16.66 -4.39 -11.76
CA ALA A 388 17.87 -4.84 -11.07
C ALA A 388 18.60 -3.63 -10.45
N LEU A 389 19.44 -3.88 -9.44
CA LEU A 389 20.25 -2.84 -8.81
C LEU A 389 21.16 -2.15 -9.83
N GLY A 390 21.03 -0.82 -9.93
CA GLY A 390 21.84 -0.01 -10.84
C GLY A 390 21.60 -0.27 -12.32
N GLU A 391 20.51 -0.93 -12.69
CA GLU A 391 20.21 -1.30 -14.07
C GLU A 391 20.31 -0.12 -15.04
N HIS A 392 19.88 1.05 -14.61
CA HIS A 392 19.81 2.26 -15.44
C HIS A 392 20.89 3.30 -15.13
N THR A 393 21.92 2.91 -14.34
CA THR A 393 23.00 3.86 -13.93
C THR A 393 23.65 4.54 -15.14
N GLN A 394 24.02 3.75 -16.16
CA GLN A 394 24.66 4.31 -17.36
C GLN A 394 23.72 5.27 -18.11
N GLU A 395 22.47 4.88 -18.29
CA GLU A 395 21.46 5.66 -18.99
C GLU A 395 21.23 6.99 -18.30
N VAL A 396 20.95 6.96 -16.98
CA VAL A 396 20.64 8.17 -16.21
C VAL A 396 21.82 9.14 -16.16
N LEU A 397 23.05 8.64 -15.94
CA LEU A 397 24.23 9.51 -15.92
C LEU A 397 24.53 10.13 -17.30
N THR A 398 24.28 9.40 -18.39
CA THR A 398 24.38 9.95 -19.75
C THR A 398 23.34 11.04 -19.99
N GLN A 399 22.11 10.86 -19.52
CA GLN A 399 21.05 11.89 -19.60
C GLN A 399 21.39 13.13 -18.79
N LEU A 400 22.14 13.01 -17.68
CA LEU A 400 22.71 14.13 -16.93
C LEU A 400 23.87 14.83 -17.63
N GLY A 401 24.29 14.38 -18.81
CA GLY A 401 25.37 14.97 -19.60
C GLY A 401 26.78 14.44 -19.29
N LEU A 402 26.92 13.41 -18.46
CA LEU A 402 28.23 12.85 -18.14
C LEU A 402 28.77 12.06 -19.35
N GLN A 403 30.06 12.30 -19.67
CA GLN A 403 30.77 11.54 -20.69
C GLN A 403 31.16 10.15 -20.17
N GLN A 404 31.37 9.19 -21.09
CA GLN A 404 31.68 7.80 -20.79
C GLN A 404 32.89 7.63 -19.84
N ASP A 405 33.93 8.43 -20.02
CA ASP A 405 35.14 8.33 -19.20
C ASP A 405 34.89 8.81 -17.75
N ALA A 406 34.03 9.82 -17.56
CA ALA A 406 33.60 10.25 -16.23
C ALA A 406 32.79 9.14 -15.54
N ILE A 407 31.87 8.48 -16.26
CA ILE A 407 31.07 7.38 -15.71
C ILE A 407 31.96 6.20 -15.36
N LYS A 408 32.94 5.83 -16.20
CA LYS A 408 33.91 4.76 -15.89
C LYS A 408 34.71 5.09 -14.63
N ARG A 409 35.17 6.35 -14.49
CA ARG A 409 35.89 6.78 -13.30
C ARG A 409 35.02 6.66 -12.04
N LEU A 410 33.79 7.11 -12.07
CA LEU A 410 32.85 7.03 -10.93
C LEU A 410 32.57 5.58 -10.54
N ARG A 411 32.52 4.65 -11.49
CA ARG A 411 32.43 3.20 -11.21
C ARG A 411 33.69 2.67 -10.59
N ALA A 412 34.85 3.02 -11.13
CA ALA A 412 36.15 2.56 -10.61
C ALA A 412 36.41 3.03 -9.17
N THR A 413 35.86 4.19 -8.79
CA THR A 413 35.96 4.74 -7.43
C THR A 413 34.83 4.29 -6.49
N GLY A 414 33.89 3.48 -6.98
CA GLY A 414 32.74 2.97 -6.19
C GLY A 414 31.67 4.00 -5.87
N VAL A 415 31.72 5.19 -6.46
CA VAL A 415 30.67 6.24 -6.29
C VAL A 415 29.37 5.80 -6.91
N VAL A 416 29.43 5.08 -8.04
CA VAL A 416 28.27 4.47 -8.73
C VAL A 416 28.56 3.04 -9.11
N GLN A 417 27.46 2.26 -9.33
CA GLN A 417 27.57 0.86 -9.79
C GLN A 417 26.95 0.69 -11.18
#